data_500a149eb6a3bac67985e7321af91bee
#
_entry.id   500a149eb6a3bac67985e7321af91bee
#
_cell.length_a   1.000
_cell.length_b   1.000
_cell.length_c   1.000
_cell.angle_alpha   90.00
_cell.angle_beta   90.00
_cell.angle_gamma   90.00
#
_symmetry.space_group_name_H-M   'P 1'
#
loop_
_entity.id
_entity.type
_entity.pdbx_description
1 polymer ?
#
loop_
_entity_poly.entity_id
_entity_poly.type
_entity_poly.pdbx_seq_one_letter_code
_entity_poly.pdbx_strand_id
1 'polypeptide(L)'
;MNKYPTINVTQSVRECMSIIDEYAKSISFVLENEILVGLVTDGDIRRALLTGAKLEAPVESIMNKEFVSFPVGTDSRVIRERFSKRIRHIPLVNDIGYLVDVADPRGNFRISVLEPSMLGNELNYVSECIKTNWISSQGKFVTKFEKIFEDFHPKTNALSVSNGTVALHLAIIALGIEKGEEVIVPDLTFAASANAVIHAGATPVFCEVDPETWCIDPKEAERLIGPKTKAIMPVHLYGNSCDMHELQSICNKNKIFMIEDSAEALGSERYGQKVGTFGDAATFSFFGNKTISTGEGGMIVFKEKKYFNRAKMLRDHGMQ
;
A
#
# COMPACT_ATOMS: atom_id res chain seq x y z
N MET A 1 7.38 -14.46 -11.08
CA MET A 1 8.52 -15.11 -10.39
C MET A 1 8.07 -15.42 -8.98
N ASN A 2 8.23 -16.62 -8.50
CA ASN A 2 7.87 -16.95 -7.11
C ASN A 2 8.76 -16.17 -6.14
N LYS A 3 8.23 -15.76 -4.99
CA LYS A 3 8.99 -15.00 -3.96
C LYS A 3 10.22 -15.79 -3.44
N TYR A 4 10.17 -17.12 -3.48
CA TYR A 4 11.21 -18.01 -2.97
C TYR A 4 11.62 -19.04 -4.03
N PRO A 5 12.86 -19.57 -3.97
CA PRO A 5 13.33 -20.63 -4.86
C PRO A 5 12.56 -21.93 -4.59
N THR A 6 11.47 -22.16 -5.28
CA THR A 6 10.64 -23.35 -5.18
C THR A 6 10.82 -24.25 -6.38
N ILE A 7 10.73 -25.55 -6.16
CA ILE A 7 10.85 -26.59 -7.18
C ILE A 7 9.83 -27.69 -6.94
N ASN A 8 9.28 -28.27 -8.03
CA ASN A 8 8.38 -29.42 -7.89
C ASN A 8 9.20 -30.70 -7.60
N VAL A 9 8.65 -31.59 -6.80
CA VAL A 9 9.26 -32.85 -6.34
C VAL A 9 9.77 -33.73 -7.48
N THR A 10 9.14 -33.67 -8.67
CA THR A 10 9.47 -34.47 -9.86
C THR A 10 10.56 -33.86 -10.75
N GLN A 11 10.90 -32.58 -10.55
CA GLN A 11 11.91 -31.90 -11.35
C GLN A 11 13.32 -32.40 -10.99
N SER A 12 14.27 -32.18 -11.90
CA SER A 12 15.62 -32.72 -11.81
C SER A 12 16.51 -31.94 -10.85
N VAL A 13 17.55 -32.58 -10.37
CA VAL A 13 18.64 -31.94 -9.59
C VAL A 13 19.27 -30.80 -10.38
N ARG A 14 19.41 -30.91 -11.69
CA ARG A 14 19.91 -29.87 -12.58
C ARG A 14 19.04 -28.61 -12.53
N GLU A 15 17.72 -28.77 -12.64
CA GLU A 15 16.77 -27.64 -12.54
C GLU A 15 16.81 -27.00 -11.16
N CYS A 16 16.94 -27.80 -10.10
CA CYS A 16 17.12 -27.31 -8.75
C CYS A 16 18.36 -26.41 -8.63
N MET A 17 19.49 -26.81 -9.20
CA MET A 17 20.71 -25.99 -9.21
C MET A 17 20.51 -24.68 -9.95
N SER A 18 19.81 -24.71 -11.10
CA SER A 18 19.51 -23.49 -11.88
C SER A 18 18.62 -22.53 -11.07
N ILE A 19 17.61 -23.02 -10.35
CA ILE A 19 16.74 -22.22 -9.49
C ILE A 19 17.55 -21.61 -8.33
N ILE A 20 18.41 -22.39 -7.67
CA ILE A 20 19.27 -21.90 -6.59
C ILE A 20 20.20 -20.78 -7.08
N ASP A 21 20.77 -20.92 -8.28
CA ASP A 21 21.63 -19.92 -8.90
C ASP A 21 20.87 -18.65 -9.29
N GLU A 22 19.72 -18.80 -9.96
CA GLU A 22 18.86 -17.70 -10.38
C GLU A 22 18.42 -16.81 -9.21
N TYR A 23 18.09 -17.41 -8.08
CA TYR A 23 17.66 -16.69 -6.87
C TYR A 23 18.84 -16.22 -6.00
N ALA A 24 20.08 -16.56 -6.34
CA ALA A 24 21.27 -16.31 -5.52
C ALA A 24 21.09 -16.73 -4.06
N LYS A 25 20.42 -17.86 -3.83
CA LYS A 25 20.18 -18.47 -2.52
C LYS A 25 20.90 -19.82 -2.46
N SER A 26 21.20 -20.30 -1.27
CA SER A 26 21.86 -21.61 -1.08
C SER A 26 20.86 -22.73 -0.77
N ILE A 27 19.59 -22.55 -1.11
CA ILE A 27 18.50 -23.45 -0.77
C ILE A 27 17.38 -23.37 -1.80
N SER A 28 16.66 -24.49 -2.01
CA SER A 28 15.37 -24.53 -2.70
C SER A 28 14.35 -25.30 -1.87
N PHE A 29 13.08 -24.88 -1.96
CA PHE A 29 11.95 -25.47 -1.26
C PHE A 29 11.21 -26.41 -2.20
N VAL A 30 11.10 -27.68 -1.82
CA VAL A 30 10.51 -28.73 -2.67
C VAL A 30 9.03 -28.83 -2.39
N LEU A 31 8.22 -28.64 -3.43
CA LEU A 31 6.76 -28.65 -3.35
C LEU A 31 6.18 -29.89 -4.06
N GLU A 32 5.12 -30.43 -3.49
CA GLU A 32 4.23 -31.39 -4.14
C GLU A 32 2.79 -30.88 -4.01
N ASN A 33 2.10 -30.65 -5.14
CA ASN A 33 0.76 -30.05 -5.15
C ASN A 33 0.68 -28.76 -4.30
N GLU A 34 1.67 -27.86 -4.44
CA GLU A 34 1.83 -26.61 -3.70
C GLU A 34 2.16 -26.79 -2.21
N ILE A 35 2.16 -28.00 -1.67
CA ILE A 35 2.53 -28.31 -0.28
C ILE A 35 4.03 -28.45 -0.16
N LEU A 36 4.61 -27.86 0.88
CA LEU A 36 6.04 -28.01 1.19
C LEU A 36 6.34 -29.43 1.73
N VAL A 37 7.12 -30.20 0.97
CA VAL A 37 7.46 -31.60 1.30
C VAL A 37 8.94 -31.85 1.58
N GLY A 38 9.79 -30.85 1.29
CA GLY A 38 11.23 -31.00 1.53
C GLY A 38 12.03 -29.74 1.27
N LEU A 39 13.30 -29.80 1.59
CA LEU A 39 14.30 -28.75 1.32
C LEU A 39 15.51 -29.37 0.61
N VAL A 40 16.14 -28.61 -0.27
CA VAL A 40 17.44 -28.96 -0.88
C VAL A 40 18.38 -27.77 -0.76
N THR A 41 19.56 -28.02 -0.23
CA THR A 41 20.66 -27.03 -0.17
C THR A 41 21.80 -27.39 -1.13
N ASP A 42 22.66 -26.43 -1.44
CA ASP A 42 23.92 -26.70 -2.18
C ASP A 42 24.72 -27.85 -1.55
N GLY A 43 24.68 -27.95 -0.22
CA GLY A 43 25.32 -29.01 0.51
C GLY A 43 24.72 -30.38 0.25
N ASP A 44 23.39 -30.47 0.11
CA ASP A 44 22.68 -31.71 -0.19
C ASP A 44 22.98 -32.18 -1.61
N ILE A 45 22.92 -31.27 -2.56
CA ILE A 45 23.28 -31.55 -3.96
C ILE A 45 24.71 -32.06 -4.06
N ARG A 46 25.66 -31.37 -3.44
CA ARG A 46 27.07 -31.76 -3.47
C ARG A 46 27.28 -33.15 -2.88
N ARG A 47 26.68 -33.45 -1.73
CA ARG A 47 26.77 -34.79 -1.11
C ARG A 47 26.17 -35.87 -1.99
N ALA A 48 25.01 -35.60 -2.58
CA ALA A 48 24.35 -36.56 -3.47
C ALA A 48 25.17 -36.85 -4.74
N LEU A 49 25.76 -35.83 -5.35
CA LEU A 49 26.65 -36.03 -6.52
C LEU A 49 27.91 -36.80 -6.16
N LEU A 50 28.53 -36.57 -4.99
CA LEU A 50 29.67 -37.31 -4.51
C LEU A 50 29.36 -38.80 -4.23
N THR A 51 28.09 -39.12 -3.96
CA THR A 51 27.64 -40.52 -3.75
C THR A 51 27.06 -41.15 -5.00
N GLY A 52 27.15 -40.47 -6.17
CA GLY A 52 26.79 -41.03 -7.48
C GLY A 52 25.38 -40.66 -7.97
N ALA A 53 24.70 -39.73 -7.36
CA ALA A 53 23.43 -39.21 -7.90
C ALA A 53 23.67 -38.52 -9.27
N LYS A 54 22.70 -38.68 -10.20
CA LYS A 54 22.76 -38.07 -11.53
C LYS A 54 22.04 -36.72 -11.52
N LEU A 55 22.48 -35.79 -12.32
CA LEU A 55 21.84 -34.47 -12.44
C LEU A 55 20.39 -34.54 -12.98
N GLU A 56 20.08 -35.59 -13.72
CA GLU A 56 18.74 -35.87 -14.27
C GLU A 56 17.81 -36.59 -13.27
N ALA A 57 18.33 -37.01 -12.13
CA ALA A 57 17.50 -37.62 -11.09
C ALA A 57 16.49 -36.63 -10.53
N PRO A 58 15.28 -37.08 -10.14
CA PRO A 58 14.30 -36.19 -9.51
C PRO A 58 14.83 -35.68 -8.16
N VAL A 59 14.50 -34.42 -7.85
CA VAL A 59 14.95 -33.74 -6.63
C VAL A 59 14.48 -34.47 -5.37
N GLU A 60 13.38 -35.22 -5.45
CA GLU A 60 12.89 -36.07 -4.36
C GLU A 60 13.95 -37.04 -3.82
N SER A 61 14.83 -37.53 -4.68
CA SER A 61 15.86 -38.51 -4.31
C SER A 61 16.97 -37.94 -3.41
N ILE A 62 17.10 -36.60 -3.33
CA ILE A 62 18.14 -35.91 -2.60
C ILE A 62 17.64 -34.92 -1.56
N MET A 63 16.33 -34.64 -1.53
CA MET A 63 15.77 -33.64 -0.63
C MET A 63 15.82 -34.11 0.83
N ASN A 64 15.97 -33.13 1.72
CA ASN A 64 15.79 -33.37 3.16
C ASN A 64 14.30 -33.29 3.49
N LYS A 65 13.73 -34.40 3.94
CA LYS A 65 12.33 -34.54 4.38
C LYS A 65 12.16 -34.20 5.88
N GLU A 66 13.25 -34.26 6.67
CA GLU A 66 13.24 -33.92 8.09
C GLU A 66 13.72 -32.48 8.32
N PHE A 67 12.86 -31.54 8.00
CA PHE A 67 13.17 -30.12 8.14
C PHE A 67 12.31 -29.46 9.22
N VAL A 68 12.83 -28.35 9.78
CA VAL A 68 12.08 -27.53 10.74
C VAL A 68 11.25 -26.52 9.96
N SER A 69 9.95 -26.47 10.25
CA SER A 69 9.04 -25.42 9.78
C SER A 69 8.15 -24.92 10.91
N PHE A 70 7.56 -23.76 10.74
CA PHE A 70 6.59 -23.21 11.69
C PHE A 70 5.34 -22.68 10.97
N PRO A 71 4.19 -22.66 11.65
CA PRO A 71 3.03 -21.92 11.17
C PRO A 71 3.33 -20.41 11.02
N VAL A 72 2.72 -19.77 10.02
CA VAL A 72 2.73 -18.32 9.93
C VAL A 72 2.14 -17.71 11.21
N GLY A 73 2.76 -16.63 11.71
CA GLY A 73 2.35 -16.01 12.97
C GLY A 73 2.99 -16.59 14.24
N THR A 74 3.84 -17.61 14.12
CA THR A 74 4.63 -18.11 15.27
C THR A 74 5.53 -16.99 15.82
N ASP A 75 5.60 -16.87 17.16
CA ASP A 75 6.45 -15.87 17.84
C ASP A 75 7.89 -15.95 17.33
N SER A 76 8.43 -14.83 16.92
CA SER A 76 9.78 -14.70 16.36
C SER A 76 10.88 -15.18 17.32
N ARG A 77 10.65 -15.15 18.63
CA ARG A 77 11.59 -15.67 19.66
C ARG A 77 11.71 -17.18 19.56
N VAL A 78 10.58 -17.88 19.41
CA VAL A 78 10.54 -19.35 19.26
C VAL A 78 11.28 -19.78 17.99
N ILE A 79 11.09 -19.04 16.89
CA ILE A 79 11.77 -19.34 15.62
C ILE A 79 13.27 -19.07 15.74
N ARG A 80 13.67 -17.97 16.40
CA ARG A 80 15.09 -17.61 16.59
C ARG A 80 15.89 -18.69 17.33
N GLU A 81 15.30 -19.35 18.33
CA GLU A 81 15.94 -20.41 19.10
C GLU A 81 16.25 -21.65 18.26
N ARG A 82 15.63 -21.82 17.10
CA ARG A 82 15.84 -22.95 16.20
C ARG A 82 16.96 -22.73 15.19
N PHE A 83 17.41 -21.50 14.99
CA PHE A 83 18.57 -21.27 14.13
C PHE A 83 19.85 -21.85 14.69
N SER A 84 20.66 -22.38 13.81
CA SER A 84 21.98 -22.96 14.16
C SER A 84 22.93 -22.79 12.98
N LYS A 85 24.17 -23.26 13.11
CA LYS A 85 25.11 -23.31 11.99
C LYS A 85 24.59 -24.16 10.82
N ARG A 86 23.67 -25.09 11.07
CA ARG A 86 23.08 -25.98 10.06
C ARG A 86 21.71 -25.53 9.58
N ILE A 87 20.92 -24.92 10.46
CA ILE A 87 19.55 -24.43 10.13
C ILE A 87 19.63 -22.93 9.94
N ARG A 88 19.69 -22.49 8.69
CA ARG A 88 19.79 -21.08 8.30
C ARG A 88 18.52 -20.54 7.64
N HIS A 89 17.63 -21.41 7.20
CA HIS A 89 16.36 -21.06 6.59
C HIS A 89 15.29 -21.95 7.21
N ILE A 90 14.25 -21.32 7.72
CA ILE A 90 13.11 -22.00 8.33
C ILE A 90 11.87 -21.58 7.57
N PRO A 91 11.21 -22.49 6.80
CA PRO A 91 9.98 -22.19 6.11
C PRO A 91 8.84 -21.91 7.09
N LEU A 92 8.01 -20.93 6.73
CA LEU A 92 6.77 -20.61 7.41
C LEU A 92 5.61 -21.04 6.51
N VAL A 93 4.74 -21.90 7.04
CA VAL A 93 3.64 -22.49 6.28
C VAL A 93 2.28 -22.08 6.83
N ASN A 94 1.26 -22.09 6.00
CA ASN A 94 -0.14 -21.93 6.45
C ASN A 94 -0.71 -23.27 6.95
N ASP A 95 -1.97 -23.28 7.38
CA ASP A 95 -2.65 -24.42 7.98
C ASP A 95 -2.79 -25.64 7.03
N ILE A 96 -2.66 -25.43 5.71
CA ILE A 96 -2.70 -26.47 4.69
C ILE A 96 -1.31 -26.89 4.19
N GLY A 97 -0.24 -26.32 4.76
CA GLY A 97 1.13 -26.69 4.42
C GLY A 97 1.78 -25.91 3.26
N TYR A 98 1.13 -24.85 2.74
CA TYR A 98 1.71 -24.02 1.68
C TYR A 98 2.80 -23.11 2.25
N LEU A 99 3.92 -23.00 1.52
CA LEU A 99 5.00 -22.08 1.85
C LEU A 99 4.56 -20.64 1.69
N VAL A 100 4.51 -19.89 2.79
CA VAL A 100 4.09 -18.48 2.81
C VAL A 100 5.30 -17.56 2.94
N ASP A 101 6.26 -17.91 3.83
CA ASP A 101 7.45 -17.11 4.07
C ASP A 101 8.64 -17.97 4.46
N VAL A 102 9.82 -17.37 4.57
CA VAL A 102 11.05 -18.04 4.99
C VAL A 102 11.80 -17.18 5.99
N ALA A 103 12.03 -17.73 7.15
CA ALA A 103 12.81 -17.10 8.18
C ALA A 103 14.33 -17.34 7.96
N ASP A 104 15.15 -16.30 8.09
CA ASP A 104 16.62 -16.41 8.10
C ASP A 104 17.23 -15.67 9.32
N PRO A 105 18.45 -16.04 9.78
CA PRO A 105 19.05 -15.45 10.98
C PRO A 105 19.42 -13.98 10.87
N ARG A 106 19.50 -13.44 9.64
CA ARG A 106 19.84 -12.04 9.34
C ARG A 106 18.60 -11.24 9.00
N GLY A 107 17.52 -11.92 8.61
CA GLY A 107 16.25 -11.31 8.32
C GLY A 107 15.57 -10.86 9.59
N ASN A 108 15.34 -9.56 9.74
CA ASN A 108 14.22 -9.15 10.53
C ASN A 108 12.99 -9.79 9.88
N PHE A 109 12.21 -10.56 10.63
CA PHE A 109 10.86 -10.95 10.22
C PHE A 109 10.08 -9.64 10.00
N ARG A 110 10.14 -9.12 8.81
CA ARG A 110 9.28 -8.03 8.42
C ARG A 110 7.97 -8.67 8.00
N ILE A 111 7.04 -8.72 8.93
CA ILE A 111 5.65 -8.83 8.53
C ILE A 111 5.38 -7.51 7.79
N SER A 112 5.21 -7.59 6.49
CA SER A 112 4.79 -6.43 5.72
C SER A 112 3.47 -5.94 6.27
N VAL A 113 3.37 -4.65 6.57
CA VAL A 113 2.09 -4.06 7.01
C VAL A 113 1.03 -4.28 5.93
N LEU A 114 1.44 -4.22 4.66
CA LEU A 114 0.63 -4.52 3.50
C LEU A 114 1.54 -4.92 2.32
N GLU A 115 1.13 -5.92 1.55
CA GLU A 115 1.73 -6.27 0.27
C GLU A 115 0.67 -6.15 -0.84
N PRO A 116 0.98 -5.47 -1.97
CA PRO A 116 0.04 -5.39 -3.08
C PRO A 116 -0.28 -6.77 -3.65
N SER A 117 -1.56 -7.03 -3.90
CA SER A 117 -2.02 -8.24 -4.60
C SER A 117 -2.27 -7.91 -6.07
N MET A 118 -1.53 -8.57 -6.97
CA MET A 118 -1.61 -8.36 -8.44
C MET A 118 -2.22 -9.61 -9.10
N LEU A 119 -3.42 -9.99 -8.66
CA LEU A 119 -4.10 -11.22 -9.11
C LEU A 119 -5.20 -10.95 -10.16
N GLY A 120 -5.39 -9.69 -10.57
CA GLY A 120 -6.43 -9.27 -11.51
C GLY A 120 -5.93 -9.08 -12.94
N ASN A 121 -6.37 -8.01 -13.56
CA ASN A 121 -6.07 -7.67 -14.96
C ASN A 121 -4.90 -6.69 -15.11
N GLU A 122 -4.13 -6.44 -14.07
CA GLU A 122 -3.08 -5.40 -14.04
C GLU A 122 -2.07 -5.60 -15.18
N LEU A 123 -1.57 -6.82 -15.34
CA LEU A 123 -0.62 -7.16 -16.40
C LEU A 123 -1.20 -6.93 -17.80
N ASN A 124 -2.48 -7.29 -18.01
CA ASN A 124 -3.14 -7.11 -19.30
C ASN A 124 -3.28 -5.62 -19.64
N TYR A 125 -3.72 -4.80 -18.69
CA TYR A 125 -3.91 -3.36 -18.89
C TYR A 125 -2.58 -2.64 -19.13
N VAL A 126 -1.54 -2.94 -18.34
CA VAL A 126 -0.21 -2.36 -18.55
C VAL A 126 0.37 -2.80 -19.91
N SER A 127 0.24 -4.08 -20.27
CA SER A 127 0.69 -4.59 -21.57
C SER A 127 -0.03 -3.92 -22.74
N GLU A 128 -1.32 -3.63 -22.59
CA GLU A 128 -2.07 -2.88 -23.60
C GLU A 128 -1.56 -1.46 -23.76
N CYS A 129 -1.30 -0.75 -22.65
CA CYS A 129 -0.73 0.59 -22.70
C CYS A 129 0.61 0.63 -23.45
N ILE A 130 1.48 -0.34 -23.17
CA ILE A 130 2.79 -0.45 -23.83
C ILE A 130 2.61 -0.77 -25.33
N LYS A 131 1.79 -1.75 -25.69
CA LYS A 131 1.56 -2.17 -27.08
C LYS A 131 0.93 -1.06 -27.94
N THR A 132 0.12 -0.21 -27.33
CA THR A 132 -0.54 0.90 -28.04
C THR A 132 0.24 2.22 -27.98
N ASN A 133 1.43 2.22 -27.34
CA ASN A 133 2.23 3.42 -27.05
C ASN A 133 1.48 4.50 -26.25
N TRP A 134 0.42 4.13 -25.54
CA TRP A 134 -0.37 5.08 -24.79
C TRP A 134 0.10 5.11 -23.32
N ILE A 135 1.23 5.78 -23.10
CA ILE A 135 1.87 5.95 -21.80
C ILE A 135 1.87 7.44 -21.49
N SER A 136 0.75 7.96 -20.95
CA SER A 136 0.57 9.38 -20.67
C SER A 136 -0.35 9.58 -19.46
N SER A 137 -0.33 10.78 -18.89
CA SER A 137 -1.29 11.24 -17.88
C SER A 137 -2.73 11.35 -18.43
N GLN A 138 -2.88 11.26 -19.75
CA GLN A 138 -4.18 11.23 -20.44
C GLN A 138 -4.30 9.90 -21.19
N GLY A 139 -5.41 9.21 -21.02
CA GLY A 139 -5.64 7.94 -21.71
C GLY A 139 -6.89 7.24 -21.24
N LYS A 140 -7.31 6.23 -22.00
CA LYS A 140 -8.56 5.53 -21.73
C LYS A 140 -8.63 4.93 -20.32
N PHE A 141 -7.51 4.43 -19.80
CA PHE A 141 -7.47 3.84 -18.45
C PHE A 141 -7.53 4.90 -17.36
N VAL A 142 -6.92 6.06 -17.58
CA VAL A 142 -7.04 7.22 -16.67
C VAL A 142 -8.49 7.67 -16.57
N THR A 143 -9.12 7.94 -17.71
CA THR A 143 -10.53 8.37 -17.76
C THR A 143 -11.47 7.30 -17.18
N LYS A 144 -11.22 6.02 -17.48
CA LYS A 144 -12.01 4.92 -16.93
C LYS A 144 -11.85 4.82 -15.41
N PHE A 145 -10.65 5.01 -14.89
CA PHE A 145 -10.37 4.96 -13.46
C PHE A 145 -11.05 6.12 -12.74
N GLU A 146 -10.91 7.36 -13.25
CA GLU A 146 -11.61 8.52 -12.71
C GLU A 146 -13.12 8.27 -12.66
N LYS A 147 -13.71 7.74 -13.74
CA LYS A 147 -15.16 7.45 -13.79
C LYS A 147 -15.59 6.38 -12.78
N ILE A 148 -14.85 5.27 -12.67
CA ILE A 148 -15.15 4.22 -11.69
C ILE A 148 -15.03 4.79 -10.27
N PHE A 149 -14.07 5.68 -10.04
CA PHE A 149 -13.87 6.31 -8.73
C PHE A 149 -15.02 7.26 -8.36
N GLU A 150 -15.55 8.02 -9.33
CA GLU A 150 -16.78 8.82 -9.17
C GLU A 150 -17.98 7.95 -8.82
N ASP A 151 -18.14 6.81 -9.52
CA ASP A 151 -19.25 5.89 -9.26
C ASP A 151 -19.13 5.25 -7.85
N PHE A 152 -17.88 5.04 -7.38
CA PHE A 152 -17.60 4.55 -6.02
C PHE A 152 -17.79 5.63 -4.94
N HIS A 153 -17.55 6.92 -5.27
CA HIS A 153 -17.76 8.09 -4.41
C HIS A 153 -18.85 8.99 -5.00
N PRO A 154 -20.13 8.67 -4.83
CA PRO A 154 -21.22 9.35 -5.51
C PRO A 154 -21.29 10.84 -5.16
N LYS A 155 -21.72 11.65 -6.12
CA LYS A 155 -21.85 13.10 -6.03
C LYS A 155 -20.50 13.84 -5.92
N THR A 156 -19.43 13.24 -6.38
CA THR A 156 -18.10 13.86 -6.48
C THR A 156 -17.60 13.87 -7.92
N ASN A 157 -16.55 14.64 -8.18
CA ASN A 157 -15.83 14.66 -9.44
C ASN A 157 -14.38 14.25 -9.18
N ALA A 158 -13.91 13.17 -9.80
CA ALA A 158 -12.62 12.56 -9.52
C ALA A 158 -11.54 12.99 -10.51
N LEU A 159 -10.35 13.26 -10.00
CA LEU A 159 -9.17 13.66 -10.77
C LEU A 159 -7.96 12.86 -10.32
N SER A 160 -7.38 12.06 -11.20
CA SER A 160 -6.16 11.31 -10.94
C SER A 160 -4.92 12.18 -10.96
N VAL A 161 -3.95 11.87 -10.10
CA VAL A 161 -2.67 12.56 -9.96
C VAL A 161 -1.55 11.56 -9.68
N SER A 162 -0.30 12.03 -9.66
CA SER A 162 0.89 11.19 -9.54
C SER A 162 1.09 10.52 -8.18
N ASN A 163 0.60 11.10 -7.09
CA ASN A 163 0.62 10.50 -5.75
C ASN A 163 -0.28 11.26 -4.77
N GLY A 164 -0.47 10.70 -3.55
CA GLY A 164 -1.31 11.31 -2.52
C GLY A 164 -0.84 12.68 -2.04
N THR A 165 0.47 12.92 -1.96
CA THR A 165 1.02 14.22 -1.55
C THR A 165 0.67 15.32 -2.55
N VAL A 166 0.80 15.02 -3.84
CA VAL A 166 0.37 15.94 -4.92
C VAL A 166 -1.14 16.13 -4.88
N ALA A 167 -1.91 15.08 -4.55
CA ALA A 167 -3.35 15.20 -4.38
C ALA A 167 -3.73 16.24 -3.31
N LEU A 168 -3.13 16.14 -2.12
CA LEU A 168 -3.33 17.09 -1.03
C LEU A 168 -2.95 18.52 -1.43
N HIS A 169 -1.76 18.69 -2.00
CA HIS A 169 -1.28 20.01 -2.44
C HIS A 169 -2.22 20.63 -3.47
N LEU A 170 -2.61 19.87 -4.49
CA LEU A 170 -3.51 20.37 -5.55
C LEU A 170 -4.91 20.66 -5.02
N ALA A 171 -5.42 19.88 -4.04
CA ALA A 171 -6.70 20.15 -3.39
C ALA A 171 -6.70 21.50 -2.66
N ILE A 172 -5.63 21.79 -1.89
CA ILE A 172 -5.46 23.05 -1.15
C ILE A 172 -5.46 24.23 -2.11
N ILE A 173 -4.65 24.18 -3.18
CA ILE A 173 -4.56 25.24 -4.17
C ILE A 173 -5.89 25.41 -4.94
N ALA A 174 -6.54 24.30 -5.29
CA ALA A 174 -7.81 24.34 -6.04
C ALA A 174 -8.95 24.98 -5.24
N LEU A 175 -8.95 24.78 -3.92
CA LEU A 175 -9.90 25.44 -3.00
C LEU A 175 -9.60 26.93 -2.81
N GLY A 176 -8.42 27.41 -3.22
CA GLY A 176 -8.03 28.81 -3.15
C GLY A 176 -7.42 29.22 -1.82
N ILE A 177 -6.85 28.27 -1.10
CA ILE A 177 -6.11 28.55 0.14
C ILE A 177 -4.73 29.11 -0.24
N GLU A 178 -4.37 30.26 0.32
CA GLU A 178 -3.25 31.08 -0.13
C GLU A 178 -2.20 31.27 0.99
N LYS A 179 -1.09 31.92 0.61
CA LYS A 179 -0.01 32.25 1.53
C LYS A 179 -0.50 33.13 2.68
N GLY A 180 -0.18 32.72 3.90
CA GLY A 180 -0.53 33.42 5.14
C GLY A 180 -1.86 32.96 5.75
N GLU A 181 -2.56 32.06 5.08
CA GLU A 181 -3.74 31.37 5.61
C GLU A 181 -3.32 30.09 6.34
N GLU A 182 -4.22 29.52 7.12
CA GLU A 182 -3.95 28.41 8.02
C GLU A 182 -4.85 27.21 7.69
N VAL A 183 -4.28 26.01 7.79
CA VAL A 183 -4.99 24.73 7.70
C VAL A 183 -4.73 23.95 8.98
N ILE A 184 -5.79 23.57 9.69
CA ILE A 184 -5.70 22.73 10.88
C ILE A 184 -5.49 21.28 10.42
N VAL A 185 -4.42 20.63 10.90
CA VAL A 185 -4.04 19.25 10.60
C VAL A 185 -3.79 18.48 11.89
N PRO A 186 -4.07 17.19 11.99
CA PRO A 186 -3.72 16.40 13.17
C PRO A 186 -2.19 16.34 13.33
N ASP A 187 -1.72 16.29 14.57
CA ASP A 187 -0.30 16.10 14.90
C ASP A 187 0.17 14.65 14.71
N LEU A 188 -0.76 13.69 14.71
CA LEU A 188 -0.51 12.30 14.37
C LEU A 188 -0.98 12.03 12.93
N THR A 189 -0.04 12.12 11.98
CA THR A 189 -0.29 11.85 10.57
C THR A 189 1.01 11.54 9.83
N PHE A 190 0.89 11.04 8.60
CA PHE A 190 2.04 11.02 7.69
C PHE A 190 2.40 12.46 7.31
N ALA A 191 3.71 12.77 7.26
CA ALA A 191 4.20 14.14 7.03
C ALA A 191 3.63 14.83 5.78
N ALA A 192 3.09 14.08 4.81
CA ALA A 192 2.50 14.62 3.60
C ALA A 192 1.36 15.61 3.87
N SER A 193 0.53 15.38 4.89
CA SER A 193 -0.60 16.25 5.24
C SER A 193 -0.10 17.67 5.59
N ALA A 194 0.89 17.78 6.49
CA ALA A 194 1.47 19.07 6.85
C ALA A 194 2.34 19.66 5.72
N ASN A 195 3.13 18.82 5.04
CA ASN A 195 3.99 19.27 3.95
C ASN A 195 3.19 19.86 2.78
N ALA A 196 2.04 19.27 2.44
CA ALA A 196 1.17 19.79 1.38
C ALA A 196 0.67 21.21 1.68
N VAL A 197 0.35 21.50 2.95
CA VAL A 197 -0.03 22.86 3.41
C VAL A 197 1.13 23.83 3.22
N ILE A 198 2.34 23.44 3.64
CA ILE A 198 3.56 24.27 3.50
C ILE A 198 3.87 24.49 2.00
N HIS A 199 3.79 23.47 1.17
CA HIS A 199 4.01 23.58 -0.27
C HIS A 199 3.01 24.51 -0.97
N ALA A 200 1.77 24.58 -0.47
CA ALA A 200 0.77 25.51 -0.95
C ALA A 200 1.05 26.97 -0.47
N GLY A 201 2.03 27.18 0.40
CA GLY A 201 2.39 28.48 0.98
C GLY A 201 1.57 28.84 2.21
N ALA A 202 0.63 27.99 2.63
CA ALA A 202 -0.15 28.15 3.85
C ALA A 202 0.61 27.63 5.09
N THR A 203 0.05 27.84 6.27
CA THR A 203 0.64 27.43 7.54
C THR A 203 -0.15 26.27 8.15
N PRO A 204 0.46 25.09 8.42
CA PRO A 204 -0.20 24.04 9.17
C PRO A 204 -0.33 24.44 10.65
N VAL A 205 -1.53 24.29 11.22
CA VAL A 205 -1.81 24.43 12.65
C VAL A 205 -2.07 23.02 13.18
N PHE A 206 -1.19 22.54 14.04
CA PHE A 206 -1.30 21.19 14.56
C PHE A 206 -2.37 21.10 15.64
N CYS A 207 -3.21 20.08 15.52
CA CYS A 207 -4.31 19.76 16.41
C CYS A 207 -4.05 18.39 17.04
N GLU A 208 -4.27 18.27 18.32
CA GLU A 208 -4.18 17.00 19.01
C GLU A 208 -5.22 15.99 18.48
N VAL A 209 -4.90 14.72 18.58
CA VAL A 209 -5.80 13.62 18.25
C VAL A 209 -6.46 13.06 19.48
N ASP A 210 -7.63 12.52 19.32
CA ASP A 210 -8.30 11.72 20.35
C ASP A 210 -7.49 10.43 20.60
N PRO A 211 -7.09 10.14 21.85
CA PRO A 211 -6.22 9.00 22.16
C PRO A 211 -6.85 7.62 21.95
N GLU A 212 -8.17 7.54 21.88
CA GLU A 212 -8.88 6.27 21.64
C GLU A 212 -9.01 5.98 20.14
N THR A 213 -9.25 7.02 19.33
CA THR A 213 -9.51 6.87 17.90
C THR A 213 -8.31 7.17 17.02
N TRP A 214 -7.32 7.93 17.55
CA TRP A 214 -6.16 8.46 16.81
C TRP A 214 -6.53 9.41 15.67
N CYS A 215 -7.77 9.82 15.61
CA CYS A 215 -8.28 10.81 14.67
C CYS A 215 -8.24 12.20 15.31
N ILE A 216 -8.24 13.25 14.48
CA ILE A 216 -8.30 14.64 14.95
C ILE A 216 -9.46 14.82 15.95
N ASP A 217 -9.20 15.46 17.10
CA ASP A 217 -10.22 15.79 18.07
C ASP A 217 -11.05 17.00 17.57
N PRO A 218 -12.36 16.84 17.30
CA PRO A 218 -13.17 17.93 16.79
C PRO A 218 -13.23 19.15 17.73
N LYS A 219 -13.21 18.94 19.05
CA LYS A 219 -13.27 20.04 20.04
C LYS A 219 -11.98 20.84 20.04
N GLU A 220 -10.84 20.16 19.97
CA GLU A 220 -9.55 20.85 19.86
C GLU A 220 -9.43 21.56 18.50
N ALA A 221 -9.91 20.94 17.42
CA ALA A 221 -9.95 21.58 16.12
C ALA A 221 -10.80 22.86 16.14
N GLU A 222 -12.00 22.84 16.76
CA GLU A 222 -12.83 24.04 16.90
C GLU A 222 -12.13 25.14 17.71
N ARG A 223 -11.42 24.78 18.80
CA ARG A 223 -10.67 25.72 19.65
C ARG A 223 -9.55 26.44 18.91
N LEU A 224 -8.94 25.77 17.92
CA LEU A 224 -7.82 26.31 17.15
C LEU A 224 -8.27 27.21 15.99
N ILE A 225 -9.56 27.30 15.69
CA ILE A 225 -10.05 28.14 14.59
C ILE A 225 -9.81 29.63 14.92
N GLY A 226 -9.08 30.29 14.05
CA GLY A 226 -8.75 31.72 14.10
C GLY A 226 -9.11 32.46 12.81
N PRO A 227 -8.87 33.76 12.74
CA PRO A 227 -9.22 34.60 11.58
C PRO A 227 -8.52 34.17 10.28
N LYS A 228 -7.40 33.47 10.36
CA LYS A 228 -6.63 32.99 9.22
C LYS A 228 -6.98 31.55 8.84
N THR A 229 -7.72 30.84 9.65
CA THR A 229 -8.09 29.44 9.39
C THR A 229 -9.01 29.36 8.17
N LYS A 230 -8.63 28.54 7.19
CA LYS A 230 -9.41 28.34 5.95
C LYS A 230 -9.88 26.90 5.77
N ALA A 231 -9.22 25.96 6.42
CA ALA A 231 -9.65 24.55 6.32
C ALA A 231 -9.28 23.78 7.61
N ILE A 232 -10.02 22.69 7.81
CA ILE A 232 -9.61 21.56 8.65
C ILE A 232 -9.33 20.37 7.71
N MET A 233 -8.24 19.66 7.98
CA MET A 233 -7.83 18.47 7.23
C MET A 233 -7.89 17.25 8.14
N PRO A 234 -9.04 16.57 8.29
CA PRO A 234 -9.11 15.31 8.99
C PRO A 234 -8.32 14.24 8.23
N VAL A 235 -7.59 13.39 8.96
CA VAL A 235 -6.85 12.25 8.43
C VAL A 235 -7.47 10.97 8.96
N HIS A 236 -7.90 10.10 8.06
CA HIS A 236 -8.51 8.81 8.39
C HIS A 236 -7.42 7.76 8.60
N LEU A 237 -6.75 7.83 9.73
CA LEU A 237 -5.55 7.05 10.02
C LEU A 237 -5.86 5.55 10.10
N TYR A 238 -5.10 4.74 9.37
CA TYR A 238 -5.25 3.27 9.28
C TYR A 238 -6.68 2.80 8.94
N GLY A 239 -7.43 3.63 8.19
CA GLY A 239 -8.80 3.30 7.81
C GLY A 239 -9.86 3.65 8.85
N ASN A 240 -9.47 4.18 10.03
CA ASN A 240 -10.43 4.66 11.03
C ASN A 240 -10.99 6.02 10.61
N SER A 241 -12.31 6.13 10.51
CA SER A 241 -12.97 7.37 10.11
C SER A 241 -13.05 8.36 11.27
N CYS A 242 -12.62 9.60 11.03
CA CYS A 242 -12.84 10.72 11.95
C CYS A 242 -14.34 10.94 12.23
N ASP A 243 -14.67 11.74 13.25
CA ASP A 243 -16.06 12.18 13.47
C ASP A 243 -16.45 13.24 12.44
N MET A 244 -16.84 12.77 11.26
CA MET A 244 -17.09 13.62 10.09
C MET A 244 -18.32 14.50 10.26
N HIS A 245 -19.32 14.08 11.02
CA HIS A 245 -20.52 14.91 11.23
C HIS A 245 -20.22 16.10 12.15
N GLU A 246 -19.45 15.89 13.21
CA GLU A 246 -19.06 16.98 14.10
C GLU A 246 -18.12 17.95 13.37
N LEU A 247 -17.10 17.44 12.69
CA LEU A 247 -16.18 18.26 11.89
C LEU A 247 -16.90 19.04 10.79
N GLN A 248 -17.85 18.42 10.09
CA GLN A 248 -18.66 19.10 9.06
C GLN A 248 -19.51 20.22 9.66
N SER A 249 -20.11 19.99 10.84
CA SER A 249 -20.86 21.01 11.57
C SER A 249 -19.97 22.21 11.92
N ILE A 250 -18.76 21.94 12.45
CA ILE A 250 -17.76 22.97 12.78
C ILE A 250 -17.36 23.76 11.54
N CYS A 251 -17.01 23.08 10.44
CA CYS A 251 -16.61 23.74 9.20
C CYS A 251 -17.73 24.62 8.63
N ASN A 252 -18.96 24.12 8.60
CA ASN A 252 -20.12 24.88 8.11
C ASN A 252 -20.40 26.13 8.96
N LYS A 253 -20.36 26.02 10.30
CA LYS A 253 -20.55 27.11 11.24
C LYS A 253 -19.51 28.22 11.02
N ASN A 254 -18.26 27.86 10.78
CA ASN A 254 -17.14 28.78 10.63
C ASN A 254 -16.87 29.19 9.18
N LYS A 255 -17.60 28.61 8.20
CA LYS A 255 -17.45 28.87 6.75
C LYS A 255 -16.03 28.60 6.26
N ILE A 256 -15.43 27.51 6.75
CA ILE A 256 -14.12 27.03 6.34
C ILE A 256 -14.26 25.70 5.61
N PHE A 257 -13.28 25.35 4.80
CA PHE A 257 -13.27 24.11 4.01
C PHE A 257 -12.95 22.88 4.88
N MET A 258 -13.37 21.72 4.42
CA MET A 258 -12.97 20.44 4.94
C MET A 258 -12.29 19.63 3.83
N ILE A 259 -11.03 19.22 4.06
CA ILE A 259 -10.21 18.44 3.12
C ILE A 259 -9.93 17.09 3.77
N GLU A 260 -10.55 16.01 3.29
CA GLU A 260 -10.32 14.69 3.83
C GLU A 260 -9.00 14.10 3.31
N ASP A 261 -8.07 13.78 4.18
CA ASP A 261 -6.93 12.91 3.85
C ASP A 261 -7.35 11.46 4.08
N SER A 262 -7.76 10.82 2.98
CA SER A 262 -8.25 9.43 2.95
C SER A 262 -7.19 8.49 2.35
N ALA A 263 -5.89 8.86 2.42
CA ALA A 263 -4.79 8.08 1.86
C ALA A 263 -4.70 6.65 2.40
N GLU A 264 -5.31 6.37 3.55
CA GLU A 264 -5.31 5.07 4.22
C GLU A 264 -6.72 4.48 4.42
N ALA A 265 -7.74 5.12 3.85
CA ALA A 265 -9.13 4.82 4.19
C ALA A 265 -10.05 4.59 2.98
N LEU A 266 -9.48 4.14 1.85
CA LEU A 266 -10.30 3.80 0.69
C LEU A 266 -11.29 2.68 1.04
N GLY A 267 -12.59 2.98 0.93
CA GLY A 267 -13.68 2.05 1.24
C GLY A 267 -14.18 2.12 2.68
N SER A 268 -13.51 2.86 3.57
CA SER A 268 -14.03 3.10 4.93
C SER A 268 -15.32 3.91 4.89
N GLU A 269 -16.17 3.69 5.88
CA GLU A 269 -17.47 4.35 5.99
C GLU A 269 -17.70 4.88 7.41
N ARG A 270 -18.44 5.97 7.50
CA ARG A 270 -18.97 6.50 8.76
C ARG A 270 -20.50 6.64 8.63
N TYR A 271 -21.24 5.94 9.47
CA TYR A 271 -22.71 5.92 9.45
C TYR A 271 -23.32 5.61 8.07
N GLY A 272 -22.71 4.65 7.34
CA GLY A 272 -23.17 4.25 6.00
C GLY A 272 -22.81 5.22 4.87
N GLN A 273 -22.02 6.27 5.14
CA GLN A 273 -21.48 7.17 4.13
C GLN A 273 -19.98 6.96 4.00
N LYS A 274 -19.49 6.84 2.76
CA LYS A 274 -18.06 6.63 2.47
C LYS A 274 -17.23 7.86 2.83
N VAL A 275 -16.07 7.63 3.47
CA VAL A 275 -15.06 8.68 3.58
C VAL A 275 -14.64 9.14 2.18
N GLY A 276 -14.29 10.42 2.07
CA GLY A 276 -14.07 11.04 0.77
C GLY A 276 -15.32 11.69 0.16
N THR A 277 -16.48 11.64 0.86
CA THR A 277 -17.73 12.25 0.39
C THR A 277 -18.30 13.28 1.36
N PHE A 278 -17.65 13.53 2.47
CA PHE A 278 -18.11 14.51 3.48
C PHE A 278 -17.57 15.92 3.19
N GLY A 279 -16.28 16.02 2.84
CA GLY A 279 -15.57 17.28 2.66
C GLY A 279 -15.87 18.01 1.35
N ASP A 280 -15.26 19.16 1.21
CA ASP A 280 -15.25 19.94 -0.05
C ASP A 280 -14.32 19.29 -1.08
N ALA A 281 -13.24 18.66 -0.56
CA ALA A 281 -12.32 17.81 -1.30
C ALA A 281 -11.89 16.62 -0.44
N ALA A 282 -11.53 15.52 -1.09
CA ALA A 282 -10.86 14.41 -0.43
C ALA A 282 -9.75 13.85 -1.32
N THR A 283 -8.73 13.27 -0.69
CA THR A 283 -7.54 12.76 -1.36
C THR A 283 -7.27 11.32 -1.00
N PHE A 284 -6.78 10.55 -1.97
CA PHE A 284 -6.46 9.15 -1.83
C PHE A 284 -5.07 8.88 -2.38
N SER A 285 -4.40 7.88 -1.84
CA SER A 285 -3.08 7.43 -2.29
C SER A 285 -3.14 5.99 -2.79
N PHE A 286 -2.41 5.72 -3.86
CA PHE A 286 -2.24 4.38 -4.43
C PHE A 286 -0.77 3.96 -4.41
N PHE A 287 -0.03 4.43 -3.40
CA PHE A 287 1.34 4.00 -3.16
C PHE A 287 1.39 2.49 -2.83
N GLY A 288 2.58 1.89 -2.93
CA GLY A 288 2.78 0.44 -2.84
C GLY A 288 2.22 -0.25 -1.59
N ASN A 289 2.02 0.47 -0.48
CA ASN A 289 1.49 -0.06 0.78
C ASN A 289 0.08 0.44 1.11
N LYS A 290 -0.69 0.95 0.14
CA LYS A 290 -2.07 1.41 0.36
C LYS A 290 -3.08 0.33 -0.01
N THR A 291 -4.35 0.54 0.34
CA THR A 291 -5.47 -0.42 0.16
C THR A 291 -5.53 -0.98 -1.27
N ILE A 292 -5.34 -0.12 -2.28
CA ILE A 292 -5.04 -0.51 -3.65
C ILE A 292 -3.78 0.22 -4.10
N SER A 293 -3.01 -0.37 -5.02
CA SER A 293 -1.76 0.22 -5.47
C SER A 293 -1.68 0.29 -6.99
N THR A 294 -1.10 1.41 -7.46
CA THR A 294 -0.62 1.59 -8.83
C THR A 294 0.90 1.78 -8.88
N GLY A 295 1.60 1.42 -7.77
CA GLY A 295 3.01 1.71 -7.53
C GLY A 295 3.20 3.12 -6.99
N GLU A 296 2.93 4.11 -7.79
CA GLU A 296 2.68 5.51 -7.45
C GLU A 296 1.31 5.89 -8.00
N GLY A 297 0.63 6.83 -7.38
CA GLY A 297 -0.67 7.31 -7.83
C GLY A 297 -1.45 7.97 -6.70
N GLY A 298 -2.40 8.81 -7.09
CA GLY A 298 -3.34 9.45 -6.18
C GLY A 298 -4.63 9.82 -6.89
N MET A 299 -5.64 10.15 -6.12
CA MET A 299 -6.91 10.67 -6.60
C MET A 299 -7.34 11.82 -5.74
N ILE A 300 -7.94 12.84 -6.36
CA ILE A 300 -8.68 13.87 -5.65
C ILE A 300 -10.14 13.75 -6.07
N VAL A 301 -11.04 13.85 -5.12
CA VAL A 301 -12.46 14.03 -5.40
C VAL A 301 -12.91 15.39 -4.87
N PHE A 302 -13.72 16.09 -5.66
CA PHE A 302 -14.29 17.38 -5.29
C PHE A 302 -15.81 17.30 -5.30
N LYS A 303 -16.43 17.87 -4.29
CA LYS A 303 -17.88 18.01 -4.25
C LYS A 303 -18.40 18.99 -5.30
N GLU A 304 -17.74 20.13 -5.43
CA GLU A 304 -18.13 21.16 -6.38
C GLU A 304 -17.31 21.16 -7.68
N LYS A 305 -17.98 21.17 -8.80
CA LYS A 305 -17.36 21.13 -10.14
C LYS A 305 -16.42 22.30 -10.41
N LYS A 306 -16.63 23.46 -9.79
CA LYS A 306 -15.74 24.62 -9.97
C LYS A 306 -14.31 24.34 -9.48
N TYR A 307 -14.16 23.65 -8.33
CA TYR A 307 -12.85 23.29 -7.79
C TYR A 307 -12.20 22.16 -8.58
N PHE A 308 -12.99 21.18 -9.00
CA PHE A 308 -12.53 20.14 -9.93
C PHE A 308 -11.98 20.76 -11.24
N ASN A 309 -12.70 21.68 -11.87
CA ASN A 309 -12.25 22.31 -13.11
C ASN A 309 -10.94 23.09 -12.90
N ARG A 310 -10.82 23.82 -11.77
CA ARG A 310 -9.58 24.52 -11.40
C ARG A 310 -8.42 23.54 -11.19
N ALA A 311 -8.64 22.46 -10.46
CA ALA A 311 -7.64 21.42 -10.24
C ALA A 311 -7.20 20.76 -11.54
N LYS A 312 -8.13 20.44 -12.43
CA LYS A 312 -7.86 19.85 -13.75
C LYS A 312 -6.98 20.77 -14.60
N MET A 313 -7.31 22.05 -14.65
CA MET A 313 -6.49 23.04 -15.36
C MET A 313 -5.06 23.11 -14.79
N LEU A 314 -4.91 23.13 -13.47
CA LEU A 314 -3.61 23.18 -12.81
C LEU A 314 -2.80 21.90 -13.04
N ARG A 315 -3.43 20.71 -12.96
CA ARG A 315 -2.80 19.42 -13.24
C ARG A 315 -2.23 19.38 -14.67
N ASP A 316 -2.96 19.90 -15.62
CA ASP A 316 -2.66 19.81 -17.05
C ASP A 316 -1.92 21.07 -17.58
N HIS A 317 -1.12 21.72 -16.72
CA HIS A 317 -0.26 22.87 -17.07
C HIS A 317 -1.01 24.09 -17.66
N GLY A 318 -2.27 24.26 -17.34
CA GLY A 318 -3.12 25.32 -17.89
C GLY A 318 -3.64 25.03 -19.31
N MET A 319 -3.39 23.85 -19.85
CA MET A 319 -3.96 23.43 -21.13
C MET A 319 -5.45 23.10 -20.97
N GLN A 320 -6.25 23.52 -21.94
CA GLN A 320 -7.71 23.27 -22.02
C GLN A 320 -8.02 22.26 -23.11
#